data_4d5f0162dea01741e3ab90899e6a6c0f
#
_entry.id   4d5f0162dea01741e3ab90899e6a6c0f
#
_cell.length_a   1.000
_cell.length_b   1.000
_cell.length_c   1.000
_cell.angle_alpha   90.00
_cell.angle_beta   90.00
_cell.angle_gamma   90.00
#
_symmetry.space_group_name_H-M   'P 1'
#
loop_
_entity.id
_entity.type
_entity.pdbx_description
1 polymer ?
#
loop_
_entity_poly.entity_id
_entity_poly.type
_entity_poly.pdbx_seq_one_letter_code
_entity_poly.pdbx_strand_id
1 'polypeptide(L)'
;LLVADLSHELAGETACYLFLDDFHLLTDNRVCRFLCTLTNRLPGNVHLIVASRDRFLPMAETVRLGARVYQIGTEQLRLNHTELAVYAHRCGTDLSDAQVESLLYSSEGWFSAVYLNLRTLSEQGTLPDRNSDIYTTFTAAMIDPLSARQREFLLVMGLADEFTVEMARFVTGDPDAEELLAVLTAQNAFLKRLPDGITYRFHHMMKECAERSFQTLPAEARRSYRERYGAWYEQNRQYLHAMSAYRQSGDFDALSRVVQEDAGILLASLPP
;
A
#
# COMPACT_ATOMS: atom_id res chain seq x y z
N LEU A 1 -32.74 -0.41 -0.61
CA LEU A 1 -32.67 0.94 -0.06
C LEU A 1 -31.32 1.58 -0.45
N LEU A 2 -30.20 1.29 0.16
CA LEU A 2 -28.91 1.95 -0.06
C LEU A 2 -28.49 2.06 -1.54
N VAL A 3 -28.63 0.99 -2.34
CA VAL A 3 -28.30 1.02 -3.79
C VAL A 3 -29.20 1.97 -4.56
N ALA A 4 -30.49 2.01 -4.21
CA ALA A 4 -31.44 2.90 -4.89
C ALA A 4 -31.17 4.37 -4.55
N ASP A 5 -30.88 4.64 -3.27
CA ASP A 5 -30.56 5.98 -2.79
C ASP A 5 -29.28 6.49 -3.42
N LEU A 6 -28.19 5.68 -3.42
CA LEU A 6 -26.94 6.02 -4.10
C LEU A 6 -27.13 6.26 -5.60
N SER A 7 -27.92 5.41 -6.28
CA SER A 7 -28.17 5.58 -7.72
C SER A 7 -28.96 6.86 -8.02
N HIS A 8 -29.84 7.27 -7.13
CA HIS A 8 -30.62 8.49 -7.25
C HIS A 8 -29.73 9.72 -7.01
N GLU A 9 -28.95 9.73 -5.94
CA GLU A 9 -28.04 10.82 -5.59
C GLU A 9 -26.94 11.06 -6.64
N LEU A 10 -26.47 9.99 -7.29
CA LEU A 10 -25.44 10.07 -8.32
C LEU A 10 -25.99 10.33 -9.72
N ALA A 11 -27.30 10.33 -9.90
CA ALA A 11 -27.92 10.62 -11.19
C ALA A 11 -27.74 12.11 -11.55
N GLY A 12 -27.19 12.37 -12.74
CA GLY A 12 -26.93 13.71 -13.21
C GLY A 12 -26.57 13.75 -14.70
N GLU A 13 -26.37 14.94 -15.22
CA GLU A 13 -25.96 15.16 -16.63
C GLU A 13 -24.44 15.05 -16.83
N THR A 14 -23.65 15.25 -15.77
CA THR A 14 -22.19 15.20 -15.82
C THR A 14 -21.65 13.81 -15.50
N ALA A 15 -20.56 13.41 -16.17
CA ALA A 15 -19.89 12.16 -15.88
C ALA A 15 -19.33 12.16 -14.45
N CYS A 16 -19.63 11.11 -13.68
CA CYS A 16 -19.15 10.89 -12.33
C CYS A 16 -18.26 9.65 -12.30
N TYR A 17 -17.06 9.77 -11.73
CA TYR A 17 -16.11 8.67 -11.62
C TYR A 17 -15.86 8.34 -10.14
N LEU A 18 -16.19 7.10 -9.75
CA LEU A 18 -15.96 6.58 -8.41
C LEU A 18 -14.78 5.60 -8.46
N PHE A 19 -13.75 5.87 -7.67
CA PHE A 19 -12.56 5.05 -7.60
C PHE A 19 -12.55 4.26 -6.29
N LEU A 20 -12.42 2.93 -6.38
CA LEU A 20 -12.17 2.04 -5.26
C LEU A 20 -10.79 1.42 -5.46
N ASP A 21 -9.84 1.82 -4.64
CA ASP A 21 -8.48 1.30 -4.67
C ASP A 21 -8.30 0.19 -3.64
N ASP A 22 -7.30 -0.68 -3.85
CA ASP A 22 -6.94 -1.77 -2.96
C ASP A 22 -8.12 -2.69 -2.57
N PHE A 23 -9.03 -2.95 -3.49
CA PHE A 23 -10.26 -3.73 -3.23
C PHE A 23 -9.98 -5.13 -2.69
N HIS A 24 -8.80 -5.69 -2.95
CA HIS A 24 -8.36 -6.99 -2.44
C HIS A 24 -8.25 -7.05 -0.89
N LEU A 25 -8.22 -5.90 -0.19
CA LEU A 25 -8.24 -5.85 1.27
C LEU A 25 -9.62 -6.17 1.85
N LEU A 26 -10.68 -6.12 1.03
CA LEU A 26 -12.05 -6.43 1.45
C LEU A 26 -12.34 -7.91 1.22
N THR A 27 -12.28 -8.69 2.29
CA THR A 27 -12.44 -10.16 2.25
C THR A 27 -13.91 -10.63 2.33
N ASP A 28 -14.83 -9.72 2.67
CA ASP A 28 -16.27 -10.07 2.77
C ASP A 28 -16.93 -10.18 1.40
N ASN A 29 -17.33 -11.37 1.03
CA ASN A 29 -18.03 -11.65 -0.23
C ASN A 29 -19.34 -10.85 -0.42
N ARG A 30 -19.93 -10.32 0.66
CA ARG A 30 -21.13 -9.47 0.57
C ARG A 30 -20.82 -8.14 -0.12
N VAL A 31 -19.59 -7.63 0.03
CA VAL A 31 -19.15 -6.38 -0.62
C VAL A 31 -19.10 -6.56 -2.14
N CYS A 32 -18.54 -7.66 -2.62
CA CYS A 32 -18.54 -7.97 -4.06
C CYS A 32 -19.96 -8.05 -4.62
N ARG A 33 -20.89 -8.75 -3.94
CA ARG A 33 -22.31 -8.83 -4.35
C ARG A 33 -22.98 -7.45 -4.34
N PHE A 34 -22.68 -6.63 -3.35
CA PHE A 34 -23.18 -5.26 -3.28
C PHE A 34 -22.72 -4.45 -4.48
N LEU A 35 -21.42 -4.49 -4.83
CA LEU A 35 -20.87 -3.79 -6.00
C LEU A 35 -21.52 -4.27 -7.30
N CYS A 36 -21.69 -5.57 -7.48
CA CYS A 36 -22.37 -6.12 -8.65
C CYS A 36 -23.83 -5.62 -8.76
N THR A 37 -24.52 -5.52 -7.62
CA THR A 37 -25.89 -5.00 -7.56
C THR A 37 -25.93 -3.51 -7.85
N LEU A 38 -24.99 -2.75 -7.31
CA LEU A 38 -24.83 -1.32 -7.55
C LEU A 38 -24.56 -1.05 -9.03
N THR A 39 -23.56 -1.71 -9.62
CA THR A 39 -23.18 -1.55 -11.03
C THR A 39 -24.35 -1.77 -11.99
N ASN A 40 -25.24 -2.71 -11.68
CA ASN A 40 -26.44 -2.95 -12.49
C ASN A 40 -27.48 -1.82 -12.42
N ARG A 41 -27.41 -0.97 -11.40
CA ARG A 41 -28.36 0.11 -11.15
C ARG A 41 -27.78 1.49 -11.30
N LEU A 42 -26.46 1.61 -11.50
CA LEU A 42 -25.83 2.91 -11.71
C LEU A 42 -26.38 3.57 -12.99
N PRO A 43 -26.63 4.88 -12.92
CA PRO A 43 -26.94 5.68 -14.10
C PRO A 43 -25.82 5.65 -15.13
N GLY A 44 -26.11 5.93 -16.40
CA GLY A 44 -25.14 5.88 -17.49
C GLY A 44 -24.01 6.91 -17.38
N ASN A 45 -24.20 7.96 -16.59
CA ASN A 45 -23.17 8.99 -16.32
C ASN A 45 -22.19 8.58 -15.21
N VAL A 46 -22.43 7.45 -14.50
CA VAL A 46 -21.59 7.04 -13.36
C VAL A 46 -20.70 5.87 -13.77
N HIS A 47 -19.41 6.07 -13.59
CA HIS A 47 -18.37 5.08 -13.87
C HIS A 47 -17.71 4.64 -12.57
N LEU A 48 -17.80 3.33 -12.27
CA LEU A 48 -17.14 2.73 -11.12
C LEU A 48 -15.83 2.07 -11.58
N ILE A 49 -14.71 2.55 -11.04
CA ILE A 49 -13.37 2.05 -11.34
C ILE A 49 -12.85 1.37 -10.09
N VAL A 50 -12.57 0.07 -10.19
CA VAL A 50 -12.10 -0.74 -9.06
C VAL A 50 -10.71 -1.27 -9.38
N ALA A 51 -9.74 -0.93 -8.53
CA ALA A 51 -8.40 -1.50 -8.58
C ALA A 51 -8.24 -2.60 -7.53
N SER A 52 -7.70 -3.74 -7.94
CA SER A 52 -7.49 -4.89 -7.08
C SER A 52 -6.28 -5.70 -7.58
N ARG A 53 -5.54 -6.31 -6.66
CA ARG A 53 -4.45 -7.25 -7.02
C ARG A 53 -5.01 -8.56 -7.56
N ASP A 54 -6.20 -8.95 -7.08
CA ASP A 54 -6.84 -10.22 -7.40
C ASP A 54 -8.05 -10.02 -8.31
N ARG A 55 -8.41 -11.08 -9.02
CA ARG A 55 -9.68 -11.14 -9.71
C ARG A 55 -10.81 -11.36 -8.70
N PHE A 56 -11.34 -10.27 -8.16
CA PHE A 56 -12.41 -10.30 -7.17
C PHE A 56 -13.79 -10.60 -7.77
N LEU A 57 -13.96 -10.38 -9.09
CA LEU A 57 -15.24 -10.57 -9.75
C LEU A 57 -15.37 -12.02 -10.27
N PRO A 58 -16.30 -12.82 -9.73
CA PRO A 58 -16.54 -14.17 -10.21
C PRO A 58 -16.98 -14.19 -11.68
N MET A 59 -16.62 -15.24 -12.42
CA MET A 59 -16.96 -15.38 -13.83
C MET A 59 -18.48 -15.27 -14.09
N ALA A 60 -19.28 -15.85 -13.21
CA ALA A 60 -20.75 -15.79 -13.31
C ALA A 60 -21.27 -14.34 -13.22
N GLU A 61 -20.67 -13.50 -12.37
CA GLU A 61 -21.03 -12.09 -12.25
C GLU A 61 -20.54 -11.28 -13.45
N THR A 62 -19.35 -11.58 -13.97
CA THR A 62 -18.86 -10.96 -15.20
C THR A 62 -19.81 -11.21 -16.37
N VAL A 63 -20.26 -12.43 -16.53
CA VAL A 63 -21.25 -12.80 -17.57
C VAL A 63 -22.58 -12.07 -17.34
N ARG A 64 -23.06 -12.01 -16.11
CA ARG A 64 -24.31 -11.34 -15.75
C ARG A 64 -24.28 -9.83 -16.00
N LEU A 65 -23.15 -9.18 -15.74
CA LEU A 65 -22.96 -7.74 -15.97
C LEU A 65 -22.73 -7.42 -17.45
N GLY A 66 -22.20 -8.38 -18.22
CA GLY A 66 -22.00 -8.26 -19.67
C GLY A 66 -21.22 -7.02 -20.06
N ALA A 67 -21.76 -6.24 -20.99
CA ALA A 67 -21.11 -5.03 -21.52
C ALA A 67 -20.97 -3.86 -20.51
N ARG A 68 -21.53 -4.01 -19.31
CA ARG A 68 -21.37 -3.00 -18.23
C ARG A 68 -20.04 -3.10 -17.50
N VAL A 69 -19.26 -4.17 -17.73
CA VAL A 69 -17.97 -4.39 -17.10
C VAL A 69 -16.89 -4.52 -18.17
N TYR A 70 -15.87 -3.69 -18.02
CA TYR A 70 -14.63 -3.84 -18.74
C TYR A 70 -13.51 -4.21 -17.77
N GLN A 71 -12.87 -5.35 -18.00
CA GLN A 71 -11.76 -5.81 -17.17
C GLN A 71 -10.44 -5.49 -17.86
N ILE A 72 -9.58 -4.76 -17.15
CA ILE A 72 -8.22 -4.48 -17.56
C ILE A 72 -7.32 -5.44 -16.77
N GLY A 73 -6.70 -6.36 -17.46
CA GLY A 73 -5.77 -7.31 -16.85
C GLY A 73 -4.32 -6.83 -16.89
N THR A 74 -3.46 -7.59 -16.25
CA THR A 74 -2.03 -7.35 -16.16
C THR A 74 -1.38 -7.07 -17.50
N GLU A 75 -1.73 -7.85 -18.54
CA GLU A 75 -1.16 -7.72 -19.87
C GLU A 75 -1.46 -6.38 -20.54
N GLN A 76 -2.64 -5.81 -20.24
CA GLN A 76 -3.04 -4.50 -20.79
C GLN A 76 -2.42 -3.33 -20.02
N LEU A 77 -1.93 -3.58 -18.81
CA LEU A 77 -1.27 -2.57 -17.98
C LEU A 77 0.24 -2.55 -18.16
N ARG A 78 0.82 -3.54 -18.85
CA ARG A 78 2.24 -3.57 -19.18
C ARG A 78 2.56 -2.55 -20.28
N LEU A 79 3.64 -1.82 -20.08
CA LEU A 79 4.18 -0.96 -21.13
C LEU A 79 4.81 -1.80 -22.22
N ASN A 80 4.51 -1.49 -23.47
CA ASN A 80 5.23 -2.01 -24.60
C ASN A 80 6.48 -1.15 -24.90
N HIS A 81 7.29 -1.56 -25.89
CA HIS A 81 8.53 -0.87 -26.27
C HIS A 81 8.30 0.62 -26.56
N THR A 82 7.30 0.95 -27.37
CA THR A 82 7.00 2.34 -27.76
C THR A 82 6.50 3.16 -26.57
N GLU A 83 5.61 2.60 -25.76
CA GLU A 83 5.08 3.26 -24.58
C GLU A 83 6.17 3.51 -23.54
N LEU A 84 7.08 2.55 -23.34
CA LEU A 84 8.22 2.69 -22.45
C LEU A 84 9.16 3.81 -22.92
N ALA A 85 9.50 3.86 -24.21
CA ALA A 85 10.36 4.91 -24.76
C ALA A 85 9.73 6.31 -24.57
N VAL A 86 8.43 6.45 -24.87
CA VAL A 86 7.68 7.70 -24.65
C VAL A 86 7.65 8.07 -23.18
N TYR A 87 7.45 7.11 -22.30
CA TYR A 87 7.43 7.35 -20.85
C TYR A 87 8.79 7.79 -20.33
N ALA A 88 9.88 7.11 -20.74
CA ALA A 88 11.25 7.48 -20.36
C ALA A 88 11.59 8.92 -20.80
N HIS A 89 11.24 9.28 -22.04
CA HIS A 89 11.42 10.65 -22.54
C HIS A 89 10.65 11.68 -21.70
N ARG A 90 9.41 11.39 -21.29
CA ARG A 90 8.62 12.26 -20.39
C ARG A 90 9.24 12.40 -19.01
N CYS A 91 9.96 11.39 -18.54
CA CYS A 91 10.74 11.42 -17.30
C CYS A 91 12.09 12.17 -17.46
N GLY A 92 12.37 12.75 -18.63
CA GLY A 92 13.62 13.46 -18.90
C GLY A 92 14.80 12.55 -19.24
N THR A 93 14.54 11.30 -19.62
CA THR A 93 15.58 10.32 -19.93
C THR A 93 15.41 9.81 -21.35
N ASP A 94 16.38 10.11 -22.23
CA ASP A 94 16.42 9.58 -23.58
C ASP A 94 17.18 8.25 -23.57
N LEU A 95 16.46 7.17 -23.87
CA LEU A 95 17.02 5.82 -23.95
C LEU A 95 17.29 5.43 -25.41
N SER A 96 18.40 4.75 -25.65
CA SER A 96 18.62 4.04 -26.93
C SER A 96 17.71 2.81 -27.01
N ASP A 97 17.44 2.32 -28.23
CA ASP A 97 16.62 1.13 -28.43
C ASP A 97 17.13 -0.08 -27.62
N ALA A 98 18.44 -0.28 -27.54
CA ALA A 98 19.03 -1.34 -26.74
C ALA A 98 18.77 -1.18 -25.22
N GLN A 99 18.73 0.05 -24.73
CA GLN A 99 18.38 0.34 -23.33
C GLN A 99 16.89 0.14 -23.08
N VAL A 100 16.02 0.52 -24.03
CA VAL A 100 14.57 0.27 -23.94
C VAL A 100 14.30 -1.23 -23.90
N GLU A 101 14.93 -2.03 -24.78
CA GLU A 101 14.80 -3.49 -24.78
C GLU A 101 15.31 -4.10 -23.48
N SER A 102 16.46 -3.65 -22.97
CA SER A 102 17.02 -4.12 -21.71
C SER A 102 16.09 -3.82 -20.54
N LEU A 103 15.54 -2.60 -20.49
CA LEU A 103 14.63 -2.17 -19.46
C LEU A 103 13.29 -2.89 -19.55
N LEU A 104 12.77 -3.11 -20.76
CA LEU A 104 11.56 -3.87 -21.00
C LEU A 104 11.71 -5.32 -20.53
N TYR A 105 12.85 -5.93 -20.83
CA TYR A 105 13.16 -7.29 -20.39
C TYR A 105 13.22 -7.41 -18.87
N SER A 106 13.94 -6.50 -18.18
CA SER A 106 14.14 -6.56 -16.73
C SER A 106 12.88 -6.17 -15.93
N SER A 107 12.05 -5.27 -16.48
CA SER A 107 10.82 -4.81 -15.86
C SER A 107 9.59 -5.62 -16.26
N GLU A 108 9.70 -6.46 -17.28
CA GLU A 108 8.56 -7.12 -17.95
C GLU A 108 7.45 -6.14 -18.35
N GLY A 109 7.79 -4.87 -18.59
CA GLY A 109 6.84 -3.81 -18.88
C GLY A 109 6.00 -3.32 -17.69
N TRP A 110 6.28 -3.75 -16.47
CA TRP A 110 5.61 -3.25 -15.29
C TRP A 110 5.95 -1.79 -15.02
N PHE A 111 4.93 -0.94 -14.98
CA PHE A 111 5.08 0.50 -14.83
C PHE A 111 5.93 0.89 -13.60
N SER A 112 5.67 0.28 -12.45
CA SER A 112 6.43 0.57 -11.23
C SER A 112 7.91 0.17 -11.36
N ALA A 113 8.20 -0.97 -11.98
CA ALA A 113 9.57 -1.41 -12.20
C ALA A 113 10.29 -0.50 -13.21
N VAL A 114 9.61 -0.09 -14.28
CA VAL A 114 10.15 0.89 -15.26
C VAL A 114 10.46 2.20 -14.55
N TYR A 115 9.53 2.74 -13.78
CA TYR A 115 9.72 3.98 -13.02
C TYR A 115 10.94 3.91 -12.09
N LEU A 116 11.06 2.84 -11.30
CA LEU A 116 12.18 2.66 -10.37
C LEU A 116 13.52 2.53 -11.09
N ASN A 117 13.56 1.79 -12.19
CA ASN A 117 14.77 1.66 -12.99
C ASN A 117 15.20 3.00 -13.62
N LEU A 118 14.25 3.79 -14.15
CA LEU A 118 14.53 5.14 -14.66
C LEU A 118 15.03 6.07 -13.57
N ARG A 119 14.49 5.99 -12.38
CA ARG A 119 14.95 6.75 -11.24
C ARG A 119 16.38 6.37 -10.84
N THR A 120 16.67 5.07 -10.76
CA THR A 120 18.03 4.58 -10.47
C THR A 120 19.01 5.05 -11.56
N LEU A 121 18.62 5.00 -12.82
CA LEU A 121 19.43 5.52 -13.91
C LEU A 121 19.72 7.02 -13.78
N SER A 122 18.71 7.81 -13.38
CA SER A 122 18.86 9.26 -13.15
C SER A 122 19.79 9.56 -11.98
N GLU A 123 19.74 8.77 -10.92
CA GLU A 123 20.50 9.00 -9.68
C GLU A 123 21.93 8.41 -9.77
N GLN A 124 22.10 7.26 -10.41
CA GLN A 124 23.35 6.50 -10.41
C GLN A 124 24.04 6.44 -11.78
N GLY A 125 23.37 6.90 -12.85
CA GLY A 125 23.90 6.89 -14.20
C GLY A 125 23.93 5.52 -14.90
N THR A 126 23.44 4.45 -14.23
CA THR A 126 23.41 3.08 -14.75
C THR A 126 22.08 2.42 -14.50
N LEU A 127 21.62 1.60 -15.46
CA LEU A 127 20.46 0.73 -15.25
C LEU A 127 20.84 -0.43 -14.32
N PRO A 128 19.93 -0.85 -13.41
CA PRO A 128 20.13 -2.04 -12.59
C PRO A 128 20.34 -3.30 -13.43
N ASP A 129 20.98 -4.30 -12.84
CA ASP A 129 21.23 -5.58 -13.51
C ASP A 129 19.92 -6.30 -13.89
N ARG A 130 19.93 -7.02 -15.01
CA ARG A 130 18.76 -7.69 -15.63
C ARG A 130 18.07 -8.72 -14.72
N ASN A 131 18.76 -9.25 -13.70
CA ASN A 131 18.25 -10.24 -12.79
C ASN A 131 17.82 -9.67 -11.43
N SER A 132 17.75 -8.35 -11.31
CA SER A 132 17.38 -7.68 -10.06
C SER A 132 15.88 -7.88 -9.77
N ASP A 133 15.57 -8.43 -8.60
CA ASP A 133 14.20 -8.48 -8.07
C ASP A 133 13.66 -7.06 -7.89
N ILE A 134 12.39 -6.84 -8.22
CA ILE A 134 11.75 -5.53 -8.13
C ILE A 134 11.90 -4.90 -6.73
N TYR A 135 11.91 -5.70 -5.69
CA TYR A 135 12.11 -5.21 -4.32
C TYR A 135 13.54 -4.76 -4.07
N THR A 136 14.51 -5.44 -4.65
CA THR A 136 15.91 -5.03 -4.62
C THR A 136 16.10 -3.70 -5.36
N THR A 137 15.51 -3.58 -6.55
CA THR A 137 15.53 -2.34 -7.33
C THR A 137 14.83 -1.21 -6.57
N PHE A 138 13.68 -1.50 -5.95
CA PHE A 138 12.96 -0.51 -5.14
C PHE A 138 13.80 -0.06 -3.94
N THR A 139 14.41 -0.99 -3.23
CA THR A 139 15.25 -0.69 -2.07
C THR A 139 16.44 0.19 -2.49
N ALA A 140 17.13 -0.18 -3.56
CA ALA A 140 18.26 0.59 -4.10
C ALA A 140 17.86 2.01 -4.53
N ALA A 141 16.69 2.16 -5.15
CA ALA A 141 16.22 3.46 -5.65
C ALA A 141 15.58 4.35 -4.58
N MET A 142 14.92 3.76 -3.58
CA MET A 142 14.06 4.50 -2.66
C MET A 142 14.55 4.51 -1.21
N ILE A 143 15.26 3.49 -0.78
CA ILE A 143 15.68 3.31 0.62
C ILE A 143 17.17 3.60 0.77
N ASP A 144 18.02 3.07 -0.09
CA ASP A 144 19.47 3.20 0.02
C ASP A 144 20.01 4.64 -0.06
N PRO A 145 19.42 5.55 -0.87
CA PRO A 145 19.86 6.94 -0.92
C PRO A 145 19.54 7.75 0.35
N LEU A 146 18.67 7.23 1.22
CA LEU A 146 18.24 7.91 2.43
C LEU A 146 19.35 7.88 3.50
N SER A 147 19.35 8.89 4.38
CA SER A 147 20.20 8.88 5.57
C SER A 147 19.86 7.68 6.47
N ALA A 148 20.81 7.27 7.31
CA ALA A 148 20.60 6.14 8.23
C ALA A 148 19.34 6.34 9.11
N ARG A 149 19.11 7.56 9.60
CA ARG A 149 17.92 7.94 10.40
C ARG A 149 16.63 7.80 9.61
N GLN A 150 16.59 8.31 8.37
CA GLN A 150 15.41 8.20 7.50
C GLN A 150 15.11 6.76 7.14
N ARG A 151 16.16 6.00 6.83
CA ARG A 151 16.05 4.57 6.51
C ARG A 151 15.46 3.79 7.67
N GLU A 152 16.02 3.92 8.87
CA GLU A 152 15.52 3.25 10.07
C GLU A 152 14.07 3.62 10.36
N PHE A 153 13.72 4.90 10.25
CA PHE A 153 12.35 5.38 10.39
C PHE A 153 11.39 4.69 9.41
N LEU A 154 11.75 4.62 8.12
CA LEU A 154 10.95 3.94 7.10
C LEU A 154 10.79 2.45 7.39
N LEU A 155 11.87 1.76 7.77
CA LEU A 155 11.83 0.34 8.09
C LEU A 155 10.94 0.04 9.29
N VAL A 156 11.00 0.89 10.29
CA VAL A 156 10.20 0.73 11.51
C VAL A 156 8.75 1.09 11.24
N MET A 157 8.47 2.28 10.71
CA MET A 157 7.09 2.74 10.52
C MET A 157 6.37 2.04 9.37
N GLY A 158 7.09 1.43 8.43
CA GLY A 158 6.52 0.60 7.37
C GLY A 158 5.81 -0.67 7.86
N LEU A 159 5.97 -1.05 9.12
CA LEU A 159 5.22 -2.17 9.72
C LEU A 159 3.76 -1.80 10.04
N ALA A 160 3.45 -0.53 10.20
CA ALA A 160 2.08 -0.07 10.45
C ALA A 160 1.30 0.09 9.13
N ASP A 161 0.00 -0.20 9.15
CA ASP A 161 -0.88 0.08 8.02
C ASP A 161 -1.12 1.59 7.91
N GLU A 162 -1.41 2.21 9.03
CA GLU A 162 -1.59 3.65 9.18
C GLU A 162 -0.98 4.10 10.51
N PHE A 163 -0.49 5.34 10.56
CA PHE A 163 0.10 5.87 11.78
C PHE A 163 -0.01 7.40 11.84
N THR A 164 0.07 7.92 13.06
CA THR A 164 0.13 9.36 13.33
C THR A 164 1.55 9.77 13.72
N VAL A 165 1.79 11.09 13.81
CA VAL A 165 3.06 11.63 14.30
C VAL A 165 3.36 11.15 15.73
N GLU A 166 2.32 11.08 16.59
CA GLU A 166 2.44 10.62 17.99
C GLU A 166 2.89 9.16 18.04
N MET A 167 2.26 8.30 17.21
CA MET A 167 2.67 6.90 17.09
C MET A 167 4.11 6.78 16.62
N ALA A 168 4.49 7.57 15.60
CA ALA A 168 5.85 7.56 15.07
C ALA A 168 6.88 7.97 16.13
N ARG A 169 6.62 9.05 16.89
CA ARG A 169 7.46 9.47 18.01
C ARG A 169 7.60 8.38 19.08
N PHE A 170 6.50 7.75 19.43
CA PHE A 170 6.49 6.71 20.46
C PHE A 170 7.26 5.45 20.04
N VAL A 171 6.98 4.96 18.85
CA VAL A 171 7.57 3.70 18.36
C VAL A 171 9.04 3.87 18.02
N THR A 172 9.42 4.93 17.28
CA THR A 172 10.82 5.16 16.90
C THR A 172 11.66 5.75 18.02
N GLY A 173 11.01 6.48 18.94
CA GLY A 173 11.70 7.29 19.96
C GLY A 173 12.30 8.57 19.40
N ASP A 174 11.95 8.93 18.17
CA ASP A 174 12.47 10.14 17.51
C ASP A 174 11.57 11.34 17.82
N PRO A 175 12.06 12.35 18.56
CA PRO A 175 11.28 13.54 18.90
C PRO A 175 10.91 14.38 17.67
N ASP A 176 11.73 14.34 16.62
CA ASP A 176 11.58 15.13 15.40
C ASP A 176 10.86 14.33 14.28
N ALA A 177 10.07 13.30 14.64
CA ALA A 177 9.37 12.45 13.69
C ALA A 177 8.46 13.25 12.72
N GLU A 178 7.92 14.39 13.16
CA GLU A 178 7.09 15.25 12.31
C GLU A 178 7.89 15.92 11.19
N GLU A 179 9.08 16.45 11.51
CA GLU A 179 9.97 17.04 10.53
C GLU A 179 10.45 15.98 9.53
N LEU A 180 10.80 14.80 10.04
CA LEU A 180 11.21 13.67 9.23
C LEU A 180 10.11 13.22 8.27
N LEU A 181 8.87 13.15 8.73
CA LEU A 181 7.71 12.86 7.90
C LEU A 181 7.46 13.93 6.83
N ALA A 182 7.63 15.20 7.16
CA ALA A 182 7.51 16.29 6.19
C ALA A 182 8.56 16.14 5.08
N VAL A 183 9.82 15.86 5.42
CA VAL A 183 10.89 15.61 4.45
C VAL A 183 10.60 14.40 3.58
N LEU A 184 10.23 13.27 4.16
CA LEU A 184 9.92 12.04 3.43
C LEU A 184 8.72 12.21 2.50
N THR A 185 7.70 12.94 2.93
CA THR A 185 6.53 13.26 2.10
C THR A 185 6.91 14.16 0.93
N ALA A 186 7.74 15.18 1.16
CA ALA A 186 8.22 16.08 0.11
C ALA A 186 9.12 15.35 -0.91
N GLN A 187 9.89 14.37 -0.48
CA GLN A 187 10.73 13.53 -1.34
C GLN A 187 9.94 12.47 -2.11
N ASN A 188 8.63 12.44 -1.96
CA ASN A 188 7.76 11.44 -2.59
C ASN A 188 8.16 9.99 -2.24
N ALA A 189 8.52 9.75 -0.97
CA ALA A 189 8.99 8.47 -0.45
C ALA A 189 7.86 7.42 -0.33
N PHE A 190 6.90 7.41 -1.26
CA PHE A 190 5.72 6.53 -1.24
C PHE A 190 4.92 6.63 0.08
N LEU A 191 4.95 7.81 0.69
CA LEU A 191 4.24 8.15 1.90
C LEU A 191 3.16 9.17 1.57
N LYS A 192 1.92 8.90 1.97
CA LYS A 192 0.78 9.81 1.78
C LYS A 192 0.24 10.24 3.13
N ARG A 193 -0.07 11.52 3.25
CA ARG A 193 -0.90 12.06 4.33
C ARG A 193 -2.36 11.90 3.92
N LEU A 194 -3.18 11.32 4.78
CA LEU A 194 -4.59 11.07 4.50
C LEU A 194 -5.43 12.37 4.60
N PRO A 195 -6.68 12.35 4.08
CA PRO A 195 -7.55 13.53 4.08
C PRO A 195 -7.88 14.09 5.47
N ASP A 196 -7.78 13.28 6.52
CA ASP A 196 -7.95 13.71 7.92
C ASP A 196 -6.85 14.69 8.38
N GLY A 197 -5.77 14.79 7.62
CA GLY A 197 -4.65 15.69 7.87
C GLY A 197 -3.73 15.30 9.03
N ILE A 198 -3.93 14.15 9.67
CA ILE A 198 -3.13 13.67 10.82
C ILE A 198 -2.55 12.28 10.61
N THR A 199 -3.18 11.47 9.78
CA THR A 199 -2.79 10.08 9.52
C THR A 199 -1.91 9.97 8.30
N TYR A 200 -0.91 9.11 8.37
CA TYR A 200 0.01 8.77 7.28
C TYR A 200 -0.14 7.31 6.91
N ARG A 201 0.07 7.00 5.63
CA ARG A 201 0.07 5.64 5.09
C ARG A 201 1.19 5.49 4.06
N PHE A 202 1.94 4.40 4.14
CA PHE A 202 2.87 4.02 3.08
C PHE A 202 2.14 3.34 1.92
N HIS A 203 2.65 3.56 0.72
CA HIS A 203 2.28 2.74 -0.42
C HIS A 203 2.69 1.28 -0.15
N HIS A 204 1.89 0.31 -0.63
CA HIS A 204 2.13 -1.10 -0.35
C HIS A 204 3.54 -1.58 -0.72
N MET A 205 4.11 -1.12 -1.85
CA MET A 205 5.50 -1.45 -2.24
C MET A 205 6.51 -1.03 -1.18
N MET A 206 6.38 0.19 -0.63
CA MET A 206 7.25 0.65 0.45
C MET A 206 7.09 -0.21 1.69
N LYS A 207 5.83 -0.55 2.04
CA LYS A 207 5.54 -1.41 3.19
C LYS A 207 6.19 -2.79 3.04
N GLU A 208 6.03 -3.45 1.89
CA GLU A 208 6.66 -4.75 1.63
C GLU A 208 8.19 -4.69 1.68
N CYS A 209 8.80 -3.63 1.11
CA CYS A 209 10.24 -3.42 1.20
C CYS A 209 10.70 -3.14 2.64
N ALA A 210 9.94 -2.34 3.38
CA ALA A 210 10.22 -2.07 4.79
C ALA A 210 10.14 -3.35 5.63
N GLU A 211 9.12 -4.18 5.46
CA GLU A 211 8.96 -5.46 6.14
C GLU A 211 10.14 -6.42 5.87
N ARG A 212 10.55 -6.55 4.59
CA ARG A 212 11.70 -7.37 4.22
C ARG A 212 12.99 -6.83 4.83
N SER A 213 13.23 -5.53 4.70
CA SER A 213 14.45 -4.89 5.22
C SER A 213 14.45 -4.84 6.76
N PHE A 214 13.29 -4.74 7.41
CA PHE A 214 13.19 -4.85 8.87
C PHE A 214 13.71 -6.20 9.38
N GLN A 215 13.55 -7.29 8.62
CA GLN A 215 14.09 -8.60 8.99
C GLN A 215 15.64 -8.64 9.02
N THR A 216 16.30 -7.70 8.35
CA THR A 216 17.77 -7.59 8.36
C THR A 216 18.31 -6.90 9.60
N LEU A 217 17.47 -6.20 10.36
CA LEU A 217 17.87 -5.58 11.62
C LEU A 217 18.28 -6.64 12.67
N PRO A 218 19.17 -6.30 13.62
CA PRO A 218 19.51 -7.16 14.73
C PRO A 218 18.25 -7.65 15.48
N ALA A 219 18.25 -8.90 15.91
CA ALA A 219 17.09 -9.52 16.56
C ALA A 219 16.58 -8.71 17.77
N GLU A 220 17.51 -8.15 18.54
CA GLU A 220 17.22 -7.33 19.71
C GLU A 220 16.52 -6.01 19.34
N ALA A 221 16.97 -5.33 18.28
CA ALA A 221 16.32 -4.13 17.74
C ALA A 221 14.91 -4.44 17.25
N ARG A 222 14.75 -5.52 16.48
CA ARG A 222 13.42 -5.96 16.00
C ARG A 222 12.46 -6.25 17.15
N ARG A 223 12.96 -6.91 18.20
CA ARG A 223 12.19 -7.19 19.40
C ARG A 223 11.76 -5.91 20.08
N SER A 224 12.69 -4.99 20.34
CA SER A 224 12.42 -3.70 20.98
C SER A 224 11.37 -2.88 20.24
N TYR A 225 11.46 -2.79 18.91
CA TYR A 225 10.45 -2.07 18.12
C TYR A 225 9.07 -2.73 18.20
N ARG A 226 8.98 -4.05 18.15
CA ARG A 226 7.71 -4.77 18.29
C ARG A 226 7.09 -4.61 19.67
N GLU A 227 7.89 -4.58 20.73
CA GLU A 227 7.42 -4.27 22.09
C GLU A 227 6.87 -2.85 22.17
N ARG A 228 7.51 -1.85 21.54
CA ARG A 228 6.98 -0.49 21.48
C ARG A 228 5.68 -0.40 20.69
N TYR A 229 5.57 -1.12 19.57
CA TYR A 229 4.30 -1.26 18.85
C TYR A 229 3.21 -1.86 19.73
N GLY A 230 3.51 -2.94 20.45
CA GLY A 230 2.61 -3.57 21.39
C GLY A 230 2.11 -2.58 22.44
N ALA A 231 3.03 -1.86 23.07
CA ALA A 231 2.72 -0.86 24.08
C ALA A 231 1.88 0.31 23.55
N TRP A 232 2.17 0.78 22.33
CA TRP A 232 1.36 1.80 21.68
C TRP A 232 -0.07 1.34 21.45
N TYR A 233 -0.24 0.17 20.84
CA TYR A 233 -1.56 -0.39 20.56
C TYR A 233 -2.35 -0.70 21.84
N GLU A 234 -1.70 -1.22 22.89
CA GLU A 234 -2.29 -1.46 24.21
C GLU A 234 -2.82 -0.15 24.82
N GLN A 235 -2.01 0.92 24.85
CA GLN A 235 -2.41 2.24 25.37
C GLN A 235 -3.59 2.83 24.59
N ASN A 236 -3.70 2.55 23.31
CA ASN A 236 -4.79 3.01 22.45
C ASN A 236 -5.95 2.00 22.34
N ARG A 237 -5.99 0.96 23.18
CA ARG A 237 -7.05 -0.06 23.25
C ARG A 237 -7.24 -0.84 21.94
N GLN A 238 -6.20 -0.93 21.13
CA GLN A 238 -6.17 -1.72 19.90
C GLN A 238 -5.61 -3.12 20.22
N TYR A 239 -6.31 -3.87 21.05
CA TYR A 239 -5.81 -5.09 21.67
C TYR A 239 -5.38 -6.16 20.69
N LEU A 240 -6.09 -6.36 19.55
CA LEU A 240 -5.70 -7.34 18.54
C LEU A 240 -4.33 -7.02 17.92
N HIS A 241 -4.06 -5.76 17.66
CA HIS A 241 -2.76 -5.30 17.16
C HIS A 241 -1.66 -5.45 18.21
N ALA A 242 -1.99 -5.09 19.48
CA ALA A 242 -1.07 -5.27 20.60
C ALA A 242 -0.68 -6.74 20.78
N MET A 243 -1.65 -7.65 20.78
CA MET A 243 -1.43 -9.09 20.87
C MET A 243 -0.55 -9.60 19.74
N SER A 244 -0.79 -9.14 18.51
CA SER A 244 0.04 -9.52 17.35
C SER A 244 1.49 -9.06 17.51
N ALA A 245 1.70 -7.82 17.95
CA ALA A 245 3.02 -7.24 18.14
C ALA A 245 3.80 -7.97 19.28
N TYR A 246 3.16 -8.17 20.42
CA TYR A 246 3.76 -8.90 21.56
C TYR A 246 4.07 -10.36 21.23
N ARG A 247 3.19 -11.05 20.49
CA ARG A 247 3.48 -12.40 20.00
C ARG A 247 4.73 -12.43 19.12
N GLN A 248 4.88 -11.44 18.23
CA GLN A 248 6.01 -11.36 17.33
C GLN A 248 7.32 -10.93 18.02
N SER A 249 7.25 -10.21 19.14
CA SER A 249 8.42 -9.89 19.95
C SER A 249 8.82 -11.03 20.88
N GLY A 250 7.91 -11.98 21.16
CA GLY A 250 8.09 -13.04 22.14
C GLY A 250 7.84 -12.58 23.58
N ASP A 251 7.22 -11.41 23.78
CA ASP A 251 6.80 -10.94 25.11
C ASP A 251 5.46 -11.58 25.49
N PHE A 252 5.53 -12.79 25.97
CA PHE A 252 4.34 -13.57 26.37
C PHE A 252 3.69 -13.06 27.65
N ASP A 253 4.40 -12.34 28.49
CA ASP A 253 3.86 -11.75 29.71
C ASP A 253 2.95 -10.58 29.35
N ALA A 254 3.41 -9.67 28.48
CA ALA A 254 2.59 -8.58 27.95
C ALA A 254 1.41 -9.14 27.12
N LEU A 255 1.63 -10.15 26.30
CA LEU A 255 0.57 -10.81 25.55
C LEU A 255 -0.52 -11.34 26.48
N SER A 256 -0.15 -12.06 27.54
CA SER A 256 -1.10 -12.63 28.50
C SER A 256 -1.91 -11.53 29.22
N ARG A 257 -1.27 -10.43 29.60
CA ARG A 257 -1.92 -9.26 30.20
C ARG A 257 -2.98 -8.68 29.27
N VAL A 258 -2.62 -8.44 28.01
CA VAL A 258 -3.55 -7.85 27.00
C VAL A 258 -4.73 -8.79 26.73
N VAL A 259 -4.49 -10.10 26.63
CA VAL A 259 -5.57 -11.10 26.47
C VAL A 259 -6.55 -11.05 27.65
N GLN A 260 -6.06 -10.87 28.86
CA GLN A 260 -6.92 -10.78 30.05
C GLN A 260 -7.76 -9.48 30.05
N GLU A 261 -7.18 -8.36 29.61
CA GLU A 261 -7.90 -7.09 29.49
C GLU A 261 -8.95 -7.13 28.37
N ASP A 262 -8.62 -7.72 27.22
CA ASP A 262 -9.52 -7.83 26.06
C ASP A 262 -10.61 -8.89 26.26
N ALA A 263 -10.35 -9.97 26.99
CA ALA A 263 -11.33 -11.03 27.24
C ALA A 263 -12.63 -10.48 27.88
N GLY A 264 -12.53 -9.43 28.69
CA GLY A 264 -13.68 -8.73 29.24
C GLY A 264 -14.50 -8.00 28.18
N ILE A 265 -13.87 -7.47 27.15
CA ILE A 265 -14.49 -6.70 26.06
C ILE A 265 -15.06 -7.63 24.99
N LEU A 266 -14.30 -8.63 24.59
CA LEU A 266 -14.73 -9.65 23.61
C LEU A 266 -15.93 -10.46 24.10
N LEU A 267 -15.93 -10.90 25.35
CA LEU A 267 -17.05 -11.62 25.96
C LEU A 267 -18.29 -10.74 26.11
N ALA A 268 -18.11 -9.44 26.35
CA ALA A 268 -19.23 -8.49 26.43
C ALA A 268 -19.81 -8.12 25.05
N SER A 269 -19.06 -8.34 23.96
CA SER A 269 -19.48 -8.03 22.59
C SER A 269 -20.06 -9.22 21.81
N LEU A 270 -19.98 -10.43 22.37
CA LEU A 270 -20.61 -11.61 21.78
C LEU A 270 -22.13 -11.51 21.96
N PRO A 271 -22.94 -11.65 20.91
CA PRO A 271 -24.39 -11.73 21.05
C PRO A 271 -24.77 -12.94 21.91
N PRO A 272 -25.84 -12.84 22.70
CA PRO A 272 -26.31 -13.91 23.57
C PRO A 272 -26.74 -15.16 22.81
#